data_f520a6e4141703fe4f1376565245c54f
#
_entry.id   f520a6e4141703fe4f1376565245c54f
#
_cell.length_a   1.000
_cell.length_b   1.000
_cell.length_c   1.000
_cell.angle_alpha   90.00
_cell.angle_beta   90.00
_cell.angle_gamma   90.00
#
_symmetry.space_group_name_H-M   'P 1'
#
loop_
_entity.id
_entity.type
_entity.pdbx_description
1 polymer ?
#
loop_
_entity_poly.entity_id
_entity_poly.type
_entity_poly.pdbx_seq_one_letter_code
_entity_poly.pdbx_strand_id
1 'polypeptide(L)'
;MESVLWAFKTLYDKGLIYKGFRVLPYSWAEHTPLSNQETHLDDSYKMRQDPALTVAMPLCIPADHPLSGTPFDGAAALIWTTTPWTLPSNLAIAVHPNETYVVVEVAGEKAPAQFAGSRVVLAEARLSAYSRELGKKPKVMARVTGSELAGLSYTPVFNYFADNANSFQILLADYVTMDSGTGVVHQAPAFGEDDMNTCNKYDIPLVIPVDMDG
;
A
#
# COMPACT_ATOMS: atom_id res chain seq x y z
N MET A 1 43.08 12.64 4.19
CA MET A 1 41.84 13.43 4.16
C MET A 1 41.73 14.23 2.86
N GLU A 2 42.72 15.01 2.46
CA GLU A 2 42.67 15.86 1.24
C GLU A 2 42.36 15.06 -0.06
N SER A 3 43.01 13.93 -0.27
CA SER A 3 42.77 13.05 -1.43
C SER A 3 41.33 12.53 -1.49
N VAL A 4 40.73 12.23 -0.34
CA VAL A 4 39.32 11.76 -0.26
C VAL A 4 38.37 12.90 -0.62
N LEU A 5 38.60 14.09 -0.08
CA LEU A 5 37.80 15.28 -0.41
C LEU A 5 37.95 15.66 -1.88
N TRP A 6 39.15 15.55 -2.46
CA TRP A 6 39.38 15.78 -3.88
C TRP A 6 38.58 14.78 -4.73
N ALA A 7 38.61 13.49 -4.40
CA ALA A 7 37.84 12.48 -5.12
C ALA A 7 36.33 12.75 -5.04
N PHE A 8 35.83 13.06 -3.84
CA PHE A 8 34.42 13.44 -3.64
C PHE A 8 34.03 14.65 -4.49
N LYS A 9 34.84 15.73 -4.41
CA LYS A 9 34.59 16.95 -5.21
C LYS A 9 34.60 16.64 -6.70
N THR A 10 35.55 15.84 -7.18
CA THR A 10 35.66 15.46 -8.59
C THR A 10 34.41 14.72 -9.07
N LEU A 11 33.87 13.79 -8.27
CA LEU A 11 32.64 13.07 -8.58
C LEU A 11 31.42 14.00 -8.55
N TYR A 12 31.36 14.92 -7.57
CA TYR A 12 30.29 15.92 -7.46
C TYR A 12 30.28 16.85 -8.68
N ASP A 13 31.44 17.40 -9.07
CA ASP A 13 31.58 18.29 -10.22
C ASP A 13 31.21 17.60 -11.56
N LYS A 14 31.31 16.26 -11.63
CA LYS A 14 30.86 15.44 -12.75
C LYS A 14 29.36 15.08 -12.70
N GLY A 15 28.62 15.54 -11.70
CA GLY A 15 27.19 15.23 -11.53
C GLY A 15 26.91 13.77 -11.14
N LEU A 16 27.92 13.03 -10.65
CA LEU A 16 27.80 11.63 -10.26
C LEU A 16 27.37 11.46 -8.78
N ILE A 17 27.28 12.55 -8.03
CA ILE A 17 26.83 12.56 -6.63
C ILE A 17 25.63 13.48 -6.53
N TYR A 18 24.58 12.97 -5.91
CA TYR A 18 23.34 13.70 -5.66
C TYR A 18 22.79 13.40 -4.26
N LYS A 19 21.94 14.28 -3.72
CA LYS A 19 21.20 14.04 -2.51
C LYS A 19 19.91 13.30 -2.84
N GLY A 20 19.68 12.17 -2.18
CA GLY A 20 18.47 11.36 -2.36
C GLY A 20 17.94 10.85 -1.03
N PHE A 21 16.71 10.32 -1.07
CA PHE A 21 16.09 9.62 0.07
C PHE A 21 16.25 8.11 -0.11
N ARG A 22 16.34 7.41 0.99
CA ARG A 22 16.35 5.94 1.05
C ARG A 22 15.55 5.49 2.26
N VAL A 23 14.74 4.46 2.08
CA VAL A 23 14.06 3.81 3.20
C VAL A 23 15.06 2.94 3.96
N LEU A 24 15.15 3.12 5.27
CA LEU A 24 16.01 2.36 6.18
C LEU A 24 15.22 2.05 7.44
N PRO A 25 15.50 0.91 8.11
CA PRO A 25 15.05 0.70 9.49
C PRO A 25 15.52 1.86 10.38
N TYR A 26 14.66 2.34 11.24
CA TYR A 26 14.93 3.48 12.10
C TYR A 26 14.56 3.17 13.54
N SER A 27 15.49 3.39 14.47
CA SER A 27 15.25 3.31 15.92
C SER A 27 14.72 4.64 16.42
N TRP A 28 13.42 4.73 16.70
CA TRP A 28 12.81 5.90 17.30
C TRP A 28 13.29 6.15 18.74
N ALA A 29 13.72 5.10 19.45
CA ALA A 29 14.23 5.21 20.82
C ALA A 29 15.65 5.78 20.89
N GLU A 30 16.45 5.59 19.84
CA GLU A 30 17.83 6.05 19.75
C GLU A 30 18.01 7.17 18.73
N HIS A 31 16.93 7.58 18.04
CA HIS A 31 16.90 8.66 17.04
C HIS A 31 17.94 8.45 15.92
N THR A 32 18.10 7.20 15.45
CA THR A 32 19.10 6.88 14.43
C THR A 32 18.62 5.80 13.46
N PRO A 33 19.01 5.86 12.17
CA PRO A 33 18.81 4.74 11.27
C PRO A 33 19.69 3.56 11.66
N LEU A 34 19.17 2.35 11.44
CA LEU A 34 19.86 1.10 11.67
C LEU A 34 20.51 0.60 10.37
N SER A 35 21.71 0.05 10.48
CA SER A 35 22.37 -0.64 9.37
C SER A 35 21.77 -2.04 9.16
N ASN A 36 21.99 -2.61 7.97
CA ASN A 36 21.61 -3.99 7.70
C ASN A 36 22.29 -4.99 8.66
N GLN A 37 23.51 -4.68 9.11
CA GLN A 37 24.22 -5.53 10.07
C GLN A 37 23.51 -5.54 11.43
N GLU A 38 23.05 -4.39 11.91
CA GLU A 38 22.34 -4.29 13.20
C GLU A 38 21.01 -5.03 13.17
N THR A 39 20.31 -5.02 12.03
CA THR A 39 19.05 -5.77 11.89
C THR A 39 19.22 -7.28 11.73
N HIS A 40 20.45 -7.78 11.54
CA HIS A 40 20.78 -9.21 11.40
C HIS A 40 21.59 -9.76 12.59
N LEU A 41 21.79 -8.98 13.64
CA LEU A 41 22.42 -9.47 14.87
C LEU A 41 21.53 -10.51 15.55
N ASP A 42 22.18 -11.44 16.29
CA ASP A 42 21.47 -12.39 17.13
C ASP A 42 20.56 -11.63 18.12
N ASP A 43 19.35 -12.16 18.34
CA ASP A 43 18.33 -11.56 19.20
C ASP A 43 17.79 -10.18 18.79
N SER A 44 18.02 -9.74 17.53
CA SER A 44 17.48 -8.47 17.01
C SER A 44 15.95 -8.47 16.88
N TYR A 45 15.33 -9.65 16.79
CA TYR A 45 13.88 -9.80 16.60
C TYR A 45 13.23 -10.49 17.78
N LYS A 46 12.06 -9.98 18.17
CA LYS A 46 11.22 -10.59 19.21
C LYS A 46 9.81 -10.78 18.68
N MET A 47 9.18 -11.88 19.10
CA MET A 47 7.76 -12.10 18.79
C MET A 47 6.92 -11.09 19.59
N ARG A 48 6.09 -10.35 18.88
CA ARG A 48 5.14 -9.40 19.44
C ARG A 48 3.80 -9.58 18.76
N GLN A 49 2.70 -9.48 19.53
CA GLN A 49 1.35 -9.47 18.98
C GLN A 49 0.96 -8.04 18.66
N ASP A 50 0.86 -7.73 17.37
CA ASP A 50 0.42 -6.43 16.87
C ASP A 50 -0.94 -6.55 16.16
N PRO A 51 -1.80 -5.52 16.22
CA PRO A 51 -3.06 -5.52 15.50
C PRO A 51 -2.82 -5.39 14.00
N ALA A 52 -3.51 -6.24 13.22
CA ALA A 52 -3.63 -6.07 11.78
C ALA A 52 -5.02 -5.55 11.44
N LEU A 53 -5.11 -4.66 10.46
CA LEU A 53 -6.37 -4.07 10.02
C LEU A 53 -6.68 -4.43 8.58
N THR A 54 -7.95 -4.71 8.31
CA THR A 54 -8.53 -4.68 6.97
C THR A 54 -9.38 -3.42 6.85
N VAL A 55 -9.09 -2.61 5.84
CA VAL A 55 -9.71 -1.30 5.65
C VAL A 55 -10.35 -1.23 4.28
N ALA A 56 -11.57 -0.68 4.21
CA ALA A 56 -12.29 -0.46 2.98
C ALA A 56 -12.03 0.96 2.46
N MET A 57 -11.53 1.07 1.23
CA MET A 57 -11.29 2.34 0.54
C MET A 57 -12.23 2.45 -0.65
N PRO A 58 -13.25 3.34 -0.62
CA PRO A 58 -14.23 3.49 -1.68
C PRO A 58 -13.58 3.83 -3.02
N LEU A 59 -13.92 3.07 -4.07
CA LEU A 59 -13.46 3.34 -5.43
C LEU A 59 -14.19 4.54 -6.02
N CYS A 60 -13.47 5.38 -6.75
CA CYS A 60 -13.99 6.47 -7.52
C CYS A 60 -13.88 6.11 -9.02
N ILE A 61 -14.97 5.65 -9.62
CA ILE A 61 -14.99 5.21 -11.02
C ILE A 61 -15.58 6.33 -11.87
N PRO A 62 -14.82 6.90 -12.83
CA PRO A 62 -15.33 7.90 -13.76
C PRO A 62 -16.45 7.35 -14.65
N ALA A 63 -17.41 8.19 -15.05
CA ALA A 63 -18.56 7.76 -15.83
C ALA A 63 -18.22 7.19 -17.22
N ASP A 64 -17.08 7.57 -17.77
CA ASP A 64 -16.53 7.09 -19.04
C ASP A 64 -15.62 5.86 -18.91
N HIS A 65 -15.36 5.40 -17.67
CA HIS A 65 -14.54 4.21 -17.44
C HIS A 65 -15.32 2.92 -17.75
N PRO A 66 -14.67 1.87 -18.32
CA PRO A 66 -15.35 0.59 -18.66
C PRO A 66 -16.05 -0.11 -17.48
N LEU A 67 -15.62 0.17 -16.25
CA LEU A 67 -16.22 -0.40 -15.03
C LEU A 67 -17.38 0.44 -14.47
N SER A 68 -17.70 1.59 -15.07
CA SER A 68 -18.88 2.39 -14.70
C SER A 68 -20.17 1.62 -14.95
N GLY A 69 -21.11 1.68 -14.01
CA GLY A 69 -22.36 0.92 -14.06
C GLY A 69 -22.22 -0.59 -13.85
N THR A 70 -21.01 -1.11 -13.63
CA THR A 70 -20.76 -2.50 -13.22
C THR A 70 -20.84 -2.64 -11.70
N PRO A 71 -20.78 -3.86 -11.13
CA PRO A 71 -20.70 -4.05 -9.67
C PRO A 71 -19.50 -3.37 -8.99
N PHE A 72 -18.44 -3.00 -9.72
CA PHE A 72 -17.31 -2.24 -9.20
C PHE A 72 -17.67 -0.81 -8.84
N ASP A 73 -18.64 -0.23 -9.55
CA ASP A 73 -19.11 1.13 -9.26
C ASP A 73 -19.79 1.19 -7.89
N GLY A 74 -19.27 2.01 -7.00
CA GLY A 74 -19.69 2.09 -5.59
C GLY A 74 -19.19 0.95 -4.70
N ALA A 75 -18.22 0.13 -5.16
CA ALA A 75 -17.51 -0.83 -4.32
C ALA A 75 -16.29 -0.17 -3.64
N ALA A 76 -15.78 -0.81 -2.59
CA ALA A 76 -14.58 -0.37 -1.89
C ALA A 76 -13.47 -1.42 -2.02
N ALA A 77 -12.25 -1.01 -2.35
CA ALA A 77 -11.08 -1.88 -2.28
C ALA A 77 -10.74 -2.21 -0.83
N LEU A 78 -10.56 -3.50 -0.52
CA LEU A 78 -10.09 -3.95 0.79
C LEU A 78 -8.57 -3.99 0.79
N ILE A 79 -7.94 -3.14 1.57
CA ILE A 79 -6.51 -3.25 1.89
C ILE A 79 -6.31 -3.97 3.21
N TRP A 80 -5.15 -4.60 3.38
CA TRP A 80 -4.74 -5.20 4.65
C TRP A 80 -3.37 -4.68 5.04
N THR A 81 -3.20 -4.35 6.33
CA THR A 81 -1.93 -3.85 6.85
C THR A 81 -1.65 -4.40 8.26
N THR A 82 -0.40 -4.71 8.54
CA THR A 82 0.14 -4.99 9.89
C THR A 82 0.73 -3.75 10.54
N THR A 83 0.81 -2.64 9.82
CA THR A 83 1.35 -1.37 10.29
C THR A 83 0.31 -0.24 10.14
N PRO A 84 -0.81 -0.32 10.88
CA PRO A 84 -1.93 0.63 10.71
C PRO A 84 -1.56 2.09 11.00
N TRP A 85 -0.49 2.34 11.72
CA TRP A 85 0.05 3.66 11.99
C TRP A 85 0.60 4.38 10.74
N THR A 86 0.82 3.65 9.62
CA THR A 86 1.22 4.25 8.34
C THR A 86 0.05 4.74 7.49
N LEU A 87 -1.20 4.40 7.84
CA LEU A 87 -2.39 4.79 7.07
C LEU A 87 -2.56 6.31 6.88
N PRO A 88 -2.20 7.19 7.85
CA PRO A 88 -2.24 8.63 7.64
C PRO A 88 -1.38 9.14 6.48
N SER A 89 -0.35 8.39 6.09
CA SER A 89 0.53 8.66 4.94
C SER A 89 0.27 7.76 3.73
N ASN A 90 -0.91 7.17 3.64
CA ASN A 90 -1.34 6.46 2.44
C ASN A 90 -1.32 7.41 1.23
N LEU A 91 -0.64 7.02 0.16
CA LEU A 91 -0.61 7.79 -1.09
C LEU A 91 -1.10 6.99 -2.30
N ALA A 92 -1.12 5.65 -2.21
CA ALA A 92 -1.63 4.77 -3.25
C ALA A 92 -2.05 3.42 -2.67
N ILE A 93 -2.67 2.60 -3.50
CA ILE A 93 -2.83 1.16 -3.28
C ILE A 93 -2.29 0.42 -4.49
N ALA A 94 -1.70 -0.76 -4.28
CA ALA A 94 -1.10 -1.57 -5.33
C ALA A 94 -1.82 -2.90 -5.49
N VAL A 95 -1.94 -3.35 -6.75
CA VAL A 95 -2.49 -4.64 -7.13
C VAL A 95 -1.53 -5.36 -8.09
N HIS A 96 -1.58 -6.69 -8.12
CA HIS A 96 -0.79 -7.46 -9.07
C HIS A 96 -1.47 -7.43 -10.46
N PRO A 97 -0.75 -7.11 -11.56
CA PRO A 97 -1.37 -6.89 -12.87
C PRO A 97 -2.13 -8.11 -13.42
N ASN A 98 -1.62 -9.31 -13.19
CA ASN A 98 -2.13 -10.55 -13.78
C ASN A 98 -3.07 -11.35 -12.87
N GLU A 99 -3.25 -10.93 -11.61
CA GLU A 99 -4.15 -11.60 -10.68
C GLU A 99 -5.61 -11.18 -10.89
N THR A 100 -6.53 -12.06 -10.53
CA THR A 100 -7.96 -11.81 -10.64
C THR A 100 -8.49 -11.13 -9.37
N TYR A 101 -9.17 -10.03 -9.53
CA TYR A 101 -9.88 -9.29 -8.49
C TYR A 101 -11.38 -9.39 -8.69
N VAL A 102 -12.10 -9.53 -7.59
CA VAL A 102 -13.55 -9.77 -7.61
C VAL A 102 -14.29 -8.77 -6.74
N VAL A 103 -15.49 -8.44 -7.16
CA VAL A 103 -16.48 -7.76 -6.32
C VAL A 103 -17.38 -8.78 -5.65
N VAL A 104 -17.51 -8.68 -4.34
CA VAL A 104 -18.42 -9.48 -3.53
C VAL A 104 -19.20 -8.61 -2.55
N GLU A 105 -20.39 -9.09 -2.16
CA GLU A 105 -21.19 -8.45 -1.11
C GLU A 105 -20.73 -8.93 0.26
N VAL A 106 -20.67 -8.01 1.22
CA VAL A 106 -20.36 -8.32 2.62
C VAL A 106 -21.61 -8.89 3.29
N ALA A 107 -21.62 -10.22 3.51
CA ALA A 107 -22.77 -10.95 4.02
C ALA A 107 -22.41 -11.98 5.10
N GLY A 108 -21.20 -11.91 5.67
CA GLY A 108 -20.73 -12.83 6.70
C GLY A 108 -21.25 -12.49 8.10
N GLU A 109 -21.38 -13.51 8.94
CA GLU A 109 -21.85 -13.35 10.35
C GLU A 109 -20.92 -12.48 11.22
N LYS A 110 -19.66 -12.37 10.84
CA LYS A 110 -18.64 -11.54 11.53
C LYS A 110 -18.37 -10.20 10.84
N ALA A 111 -19.15 -9.88 9.81
CA ALA A 111 -19.06 -8.57 9.19
C ALA A 111 -19.44 -7.46 10.17
N PRO A 112 -18.68 -6.36 10.26
CA PRO A 112 -19.13 -5.20 11.01
C PRO A 112 -20.44 -4.67 10.43
N ALA A 113 -21.41 -4.34 11.30
CA ALA A 113 -22.78 -3.97 10.89
C ALA A 113 -22.83 -2.83 9.85
N GLN A 114 -21.89 -1.86 9.94
CA GLN A 114 -21.79 -0.75 9.01
C GLN A 114 -21.39 -1.14 7.58
N PHE A 115 -20.83 -2.34 7.38
CA PHE A 115 -20.43 -2.86 6.06
C PHE A 115 -21.39 -3.92 5.52
N ALA A 116 -22.37 -4.35 6.29
CA ALA A 116 -23.32 -5.36 5.84
C ALA A 116 -24.05 -4.88 4.55
N GLY A 117 -24.04 -5.72 3.52
CA GLY A 117 -24.62 -5.41 2.20
C GLY A 117 -23.77 -4.49 1.32
N SER A 118 -22.62 -3.96 1.81
CA SER A 118 -21.70 -3.21 0.96
C SER A 118 -20.94 -4.12 0.01
N ARG A 119 -20.47 -3.56 -1.09
CA ARG A 119 -19.66 -4.26 -2.10
C ARG A 119 -18.18 -3.96 -1.87
N VAL A 120 -17.38 -5.03 -1.88
CA VAL A 120 -15.94 -4.92 -1.65
C VAL A 120 -15.15 -5.66 -2.73
N VAL A 121 -13.94 -5.15 -2.99
CA VAL A 121 -13.00 -5.68 -3.99
C VAL A 121 -11.79 -6.26 -3.27
N LEU A 122 -11.45 -7.51 -3.60
CA LEU A 122 -10.22 -8.18 -3.16
C LEU A 122 -9.79 -9.21 -4.20
N ALA A 123 -8.60 -9.76 -4.07
CA ALA A 123 -8.15 -10.84 -4.94
C ALA A 123 -9.02 -12.10 -4.76
N GLU A 124 -9.41 -12.75 -5.86
CA GLU A 124 -10.25 -13.96 -5.83
C GLU A 124 -9.60 -15.09 -5.01
N ALA A 125 -8.28 -15.24 -5.12
CA ALA A 125 -7.51 -16.21 -4.36
C ALA A 125 -7.62 -16.02 -2.83
N ARG A 126 -8.01 -14.82 -2.37
CA ARG A 126 -8.11 -14.48 -0.94
C ARG A 126 -9.52 -14.61 -0.35
N LEU A 127 -10.52 -14.92 -1.14
CA LEU A 127 -11.92 -15.03 -0.68
C LEU A 127 -12.10 -15.98 0.51
N SER A 128 -11.42 -17.13 0.50
CA SER A 128 -11.53 -18.11 1.57
C SER A 128 -11.03 -17.62 2.92
N ALA A 129 -9.99 -16.76 2.92
CA ALA A 129 -9.42 -16.18 4.13
C ALA A 129 -10.38 -15.21 4.83
N TYR A 130 -11.31 -14.60 4.07
CA TYR A 130 -12.31 -13.65 4.55
C TYR A 130 -13.72 -14.26 4.68
N SER A 131 -13.81 -15.59 4.79
CA SER A 131 -15.10 -16.29 4.85
C SER A 131 -15.97 -15.93 6.06
N ARG A 132 -15.39 -15.39 7.13
CA ARG A 132 -16.12 -14.91 8.30
C ARG A 132 -16.87 -13.61 8.04
N GLU A 133 -16.25 -12.70 7.28
CA GLU A 133 -16.74 -11.36 6.95
C GLU A 133 -17.59 -11.37 5.67
N LEU A 134 -17.21 -12.21 4.69
CA LEU A 134 -17.88 -12.27 3.39
C LEU A 134 -18.90 -13.40 3.27
N GLY A 135 -18.94 -14.32 4.24
CA GLY A 135 -19.72 -15.55 4.18
C GLY A 135 -18.93 -16.72 3.58
N LYS A 136 -19.35 -17.95 3.89
CA LYS A 136 -18.66 -19.19 3.47
C LYS A 136 -18.61 -19.40 1.96
N LYS A 137 -19.56 -18.84 1.23
CA LYS A 137 -19.67 -18.89 -0.23
C LYS A 137 -20.11 -17.51 -0.73
N PRO A 138 -19.23 -16.51 -0.72
CA PRO A 138 -19.59 -15.18 -1.15
C PRO A 138 -19.99 -15.20 -2.62
N LYS A 139 -21.05 -14.47 -2.95
CA LYS A 139 -21.50 -14.29 -4.34
C LYS A 139 -20.56 -13.36 -5.05
N VAL A 140 -19.77 -13.88 -5.97
CA VAL A 140 -18.95 -13.08 -6.87
C VAL A 140 -19.86 -12.40 -7.90
N MET A 141 -19.86 -11.08 -7.91
CA MET A 141 -20.73 -10.26 -8.77
C MET A 141 -20.03 -9.89 -10.09
N ALA A 142 -18.73 -9.66 -10.07
CA ALA A 142 -17.91 -9.35 -11.24
C ALA A 142 -16.44 -9.73 -11.00
N ARG A 143 -15.69 -9.88 -12.09
CA ARG A 143 -14.26 -10.19 -12.11
C ARG A 143 -13.53 -9.29 -13.07
N VAL A 144 -12.32 -8.90 -12.71
CA VAL A 144 -11.36 -8.19 -13.57
C VAL A 144 -9.95 -8.63 -13.23
N THR A 145 -9.00 -8.37 -14.11
CA THR A 145 -7.58 -8.44 -13.82
C THR A 145 -7.13 -7.18 -13.06
N GLY A 146 -5.98 -7.26 -12.34
CA GLY A 146 -5.44 -6.06 -11.71
C GLY A 146 -5.12 -4.95 -12.72
N SER A 147 -4.71 -5.32 -13.94
CA SER A 147 -4.47 -4.36 -15.01
C SER A 147 -5.69 -3.52 -15.37
N GLU A 148 -6.92 -4.07 -15.26
CA GLU A 148 -8.16 -3.34 -15.51
C GLU A 148 -8.55 -2.38 -14.38
N LEU A 149 -7.95 -2.54 -13.19
CA LEU A 149 -8.12 -1.62 -12.05
C LEU A 149 -7.12 -0.48 -12.04
N ALA A 150 -6.07 -0.56 -12.86
CA ALA A 150 -4.97 0.41 -12.86
C ALA A 150 -5.47 1.84 -13.16
N GLY A 151 -4.96 2.80 -12.37
CA GLY A 151 -5.29 4.22 -12.54
C GLY A 151 -6.65 4.65 -11.98
N LEU A 152 -7.50 3.72 -11.52
CA LEU A 152 -8.70 4.09 -10.77
C LEU A 152 -8.33 4.82 -9.50
N SER A 153 -9.05 5.89 -9.20
CA SER A 153 -8.92 6.62 -7.94
C SER A 153 -9.75 5.97 -6.84
N TYR A 154 -9.41 6.28 -5.61
CA TYR A 154 -10.16 5.88 -4.42
C TYR A 154 -10.19 7.01 -3.39
N THR A 155 -11.13 6.94 -2.45
CA THR A 155 -11.18 7.85 -1.30
C THR A 155 -10.31 7.28 -0.17
N PRO A 156 -9.24 7.97 0.25
CA PRO A 156 -8.41 7.51 1.36
C PRO A 156 -9.11 7.66 2.71
N VAL A 157 -8.64 6.93 3.74
CA VAL A 157 -9.16 7.06 5.12
C VAL A 157 -8.82 8.44 5.70
N PHE A 158 -7.64 8.95 5.35
CA PHE A 158 -7.16 10.28 5.77
C PHE A 158 -6.80 11.09 4.52
N ASN A 159 -7.15 12.35 4.51
CA ASN A 159 -6.95 13.26 3.38
C ASN A 159 -5.82 14.29 3.60
N TYR A 160 -4.90 14.02 4.52
CA TYR A 160 -3.81 14.95 4.86
C TYR A 160 -2.96 15.35 3.65
N PHE A 161 -2.84 14.47 2.65
CA PHE A 161 -2.03 14.68 1.46
C PHE A 161 -2.87 14.72 0.18
N ALA A 162 -4.11 15.22 0.27
CA ALA A 162 -5.04 15.29 -0.87
C ALA A 162 -4.48 16.10 -2.06
N ASP A 163 -3.65 17.09 -1.78
CA ASP A 163 -3.02 17.94 -2.80
C ASP A 163 -1.73 17.36 -3.39
N ASN A 164 -1.31 16.15 -2.92
CA ASN A 164 -0.11 15.51 -3.44
C ASN A 164 -0.37 14.95 -4.83
N ALA A 165 0.46 15.32 -5.80
CA ALA A 165 0.28 14.98 -7.20
C ALA A 165 0.27 13.44 -7.41
N ASN A 166 -0.57 12.97 -8.33
CA ASN A 166 -0.71 11.57 -8.73
C ASN A 166 -1.08 10.59 -7.60
N SER A 167 -1.46 11.09 -6.41
CA SER A 167 -1.81 10.24 -5.28
C SER A 167 -3.23 9.66 -5.39
N PHE A 168 -3.52 8.68 -4.52
CA PHE A 168 -4.82 8.02 -4.35
C PHE A 168 -5.31 7.30 -5.59
N GLN A 169 -4.40 6.60 -6.27
CA GLN A 169 -4.67 5.75 -7.42
C GLN A 169 -4.30 4.29 -7.13
N ILE A 170 -4.89 3.39 -7.92
CA ILE A 170 -4.51 1.97 -7.95
C ILE A 170 -3.31 1.81 -8.89
N LEU A 171 -2.20 1.34 -8.35
CA LEU A 171 -0.94 1.09 -9.06
C LEU A 171 -0.76 -0.39 -9.36
N LEU A 172 0.04 -0.70 -10.37
CA LEU A 172 0.46 -2.07 -10.68
C LEU A 172 1.82 -2.36 -10.07
N ALA A 173 1.91 -3.47 -9.31
CA ALA A 173 3.16 -3.91 -8.70
C ALA A 173 3.26 -5.44 -8.67
N ASP A 174 4.32 -5.98 -9.28
CA ASP A 174 4.55 -7.43 -9.41
C ASP A 174 4.89 -8.11 -8.07
N TYR A 175 5.31 -7.34 -7.06
CA TYR A 175 5.62 -7.88 -5.73
C TYR A 175 4.36 -8.19 -4.89
N VAL A 176 3.18 -7.76 -5.31
CA VAL A 176 1.94 -8.06 -4.59
C VAL A 176 1.65 -9.55 -4.68
N THR A 177 1.64 -10.24 -3.54
CA THR A 177 1.41 -11.69 -3.47
C THR A 177 0.00 -12.02 -2.99
N MET A 178 -0.39 -13.29 -3.24
CA MET A 178 -1.69 -13.83 -2.81
C MET A 178 -1.56 -14.69 -1.55
N ASP A 179 -0.43 -14.66 -0.85
CA ASP A 179 -0.15 -15.51 0.31
C ASP A 179 -0.80 -14.98 1.59
N SER A 180 -0.95 -13.66 1.70
CA SER A 180 -1.52 -12.99 2.88
C SER A 180 -2.41 -11.80 2.49
N GLY A 181 -3.13 -11.27 3.48
CA GLY A 181 -3.97 -10.08 3.30
C GLY A 181 -5.09 -10.27 2.27
N THR A 182 -5.40 -9.22 1.55
CA THR A 182 -6.48 -9.12 0.56
C THR A 182 -6.02 -9.21 -0.89
N GLY A 183 -4.70 -9.22 -1.14
CA GLY A 183 -4.13 -9.04 -2.48
C GLY A 183 -4.15 -7.58 -2.96
N VAL A 184 -4.51 -6.64 -2.11
CA VAL A 184 -4.44 -5.19 -2.34
C VAL A 184 -3.58 -4.58 -1.25
N VAL A 185 -2.48 -3.93 -1.62
CA VAL A 185 -1.46 -3.44 -0.70
C VAL A 185 -1.48 -1.92 -0.62
N HIS A 186 -1.61 -1.39 0.58
CA HIS A 186 -1.47 0.02 0.89
C HIS A 186 -0.03 0.50 0.66
N GLN A 187 0.14 1.68 0.08
CA GLN A 187 1.44 2.27 -0.25
C GLN A 187 1.68 3.51 0.61
N ALA A 188 2.79 3.47 1.38
CA ALA A 188 3.28 4.59 2.16
C ALA A 188 4.80 4.73 1.93
N PRO A 189 5.23 5.51 0.91
CA PRO A 189 6.59 5.48 0.36
C PRO A 189 7.70 5.86 1.35
N ALA A 190 7.40 6.53 2.46
CA ALA A 190 8.39 6.81 3.50
C ALA A 190 8.70 5.61 4.40
N PHE A 191 7.88 4.54 4.37
CA PHE A 191 7.94 3.43 5.33
C PHE A 191 8.24 2.07 4.69
N GLY A 192 8.26 1.96 3.37
CA GLY A 192 8.57 0.74 2.63
C GLY A 192 9.44 0.99 1.40
N GLU A 193 10.47 0.17 1.18
CA GLU A 193 11.33 0.30 -0.01
C GLU A 193 10.55 -0.02 -1.30
N ASP A 194 9.73 -1.07 -1.29
CA ASP A 194 8.86 -1.42 -2.41
C ASP A 194 7.82 -0.33 -2.68
N ASP A 195 7.24 0.25 -1.61
CA ASP A 195 6.30 1.36 -1.70
C ASP A 195 6.96 2.58 -2.34
N MET A 196 8.18 2.93 -1.88
CA MET A 196 8.94 4.05 -2.41
C MET A 196 9.28 3.85 -3.89
N ASN A 197 9.77 2.66 -4.27
CA ASN A 197 10.13 2.34 -5.64
C ASN A 197 8.88 2.37 -6.55
N THR A 198 7.76 1.83 -6.08
CA THR A 198 6.50 1.84 -6.83
C THR A 198 5.97 3.26 -6.98
N CYS A 199 5.89 4.04 -5.89
CA CYS A 199 5.43 5.43 -5.95
C CYS A 199 6.31 6.30 -6.87
N ASN A 200 7.64 6.13 -6.82
CA ASN A 200 8.57 6.83 -7.72
C ASN A 200 8.32 6.50 -9.20
N LYS A 201 8.00 5.24 -9.54
CA LYS A 201 7.68 4.81 -10.91
C LYS A 201 6.43 5.51 -11.47
N TYR A 202 5.52 5.93 -10.60
CA TYR A 202 4.28 6.62 -10.96
C TYR A 202 4.31 8.14 -10.64
N ASP A 203 5.49 8.69 -10.43
CA ASP A 203 5.70 10.11 -10.13
C ASP A 203 4.85 10.63 -8.95
N ILE A 204 4.66 9.78 -7.94
CA ILE A 204 4.01 10.15 -6.68
C ILE A 204 5.07 10.74 -5.76
N PRO A 205 4.98 12.03 -5.39
CA PRO A 205 5.96 12.68 -4.53
C PRO A 205 6.05 12.05 -3.14
N LEU A 206 7.27 11.87 -2.65
CA LEU A 206 7.53 11.37 -1.31
C LEU A 206 7.04 12.36 -0.24
N VAL A 207 6.25 11.88 0.72
CA VAL A 207 5.92 12.60 1.95
C VAL A 207 6.50 11.88 3.15
N ILE A 208 7.08 12.64 4.08
CA ILE A 208 7.69 12.15 5.31
C ILE A 208 6.90 12.76 6.47
N PRO A 209 5.88 12.06 7.00
CA PRO A 209 4.94 12.63 7.98
C PRO A 209 5.44 12.55 9.42
N VAL A 210 6.54 11.86 9.67
CA VAL A 210 7.12 11.67 11.00
C VAL A 210 8.39 12.51 11.15
N ASP A 211 8.64 13.00 12.35
CA ASP A 211 9.87 13.67 12.72
C ASP A 211 10.95 12.67 13.20
N MET A 212 12.04 13.21 13.79
CA MET A 212 13.15 12.37 14.27
C MET A 212 12.79 11.52 15.49
N ASP A 213 11.69 11.85 16.15
CA ASP A 213 11.19 11.12 17.33
C ASP A 213 10.21 9.99 16.93
N GLY A 214 9.88 9.85 15.62
CA GLY A 214 8.98 8.82 15.06
C GLY A 214 7.52 9.20 15.22
#